data_dae8a5820f016a09371b13b5bf983f12
#
_entry.id   dae8a5820f016a09371b13b5bf983f12
#
_cell.length_a   1.000
_cell.length_b   1.000
_cell.length_c   1.000
_cell.angle_alpha   90.00
_cell.angle_beta   90.00
_cell.angle_gamma   90.00
#
_symmetry.space_group_name_H-M   'P 1'
#
loop_
_entity.id
_entity.type
_entity.pdbx_description
1 polymer ?
#
loop_
_entity_poly.entity_id
_entity_poly.type
_entity_poly.pdbx_seq_one_letter_code
_entity_poly.pdbx_strand_id
1 'polypeptide(L)'
;MTTNIDENIKSFRQIYSDCSDIKMQEMYLGRDASIKCFVAYIEVTCAGSGINNSAFGRFTSYLEGIDRDQVKEVLDKNQAALSEFAHLHTVNEAAQMMLTGDVIFFVDGYPDAFKLPDKGYPAMSIQEIDSEKVIRGSNEGFADSIKINTALIRRRLRSTRLKCKEVKKGLRGHSNVDILYVRDLVKPGLVEEVEKNLDSYVIDHVGDSGVLEQFAEAKWYSPFPQLQTTKRPDVAVNALLEGRVVVLCDNSPIAIILPTTMNNFLKTADDYYNRTIAASFARVIRYVAAFMSFTLPGLYLAVTNFHTQILPTPLILAFYEARLGCPFPQLIEVLMMELSFELLREAGIRLPGAMGNTIGIVGGLIIGQAAVDANLVSPIVVILVAFTALCSFAIPSEEFAFSFRILKFAVIIMSAWLGYFGFLISLMVILLHLAKLKSCGYPYMMPFVGSELTGGEDEKDSIIRFPLRRLWRRPVFAREKECRKLKENRTK
;
A
#
# COMPACT_ATOMS: atom_id res chain seq x y z
N MET A 1 -15.18 3.71 -35.80
CA MET A 1 -15.04 2.26 -35.96
C MET A 1 -15.34 1.88 -37.40
N THR A 2 -15.04 0.64 -37.81
CA THR A 2 -15.35 0.10 -39.14
C THR A 2 -16.53 -0.85 -39.03
N THR A 3 -17.20 -1.14 -40.14
CA THR A 3 -18.27 -2.16 -40.23
C THR A 3 -17.72 -3.59 -40.07
N ASN A 4 -16.41 -3.76 -40.21
CA ASN A 4 -15.73 -5.05 -39.98
C ASN A 4 -15.45 -5.24 -38.50
N ILE A 5 -16.12 -6.19 -37.87
CA ILE A 5 -15.97 -6.47 -36.45
C ILE A 5 -14.55 -6.94 -36.10
N ASP A 6 -13.85 -7.65 -37.00
CA ASP A 6 -12.51 -8.18 -36.71
C ASP A 6 -11.45 -7.07 -36.53
N GLU A 7 -11.57 -5.98 -37.30
CA GLU A 7 -10.69 -4.81 -37.13
C GLU A 7 -10.95 -4.10 -35.79
N ASN A 8 -12.22 -3.98 -35.43
CA ASN A 8 -12.61 -3.36 -34.15
C ASN A 8 -12.13 -4.23 -32.96
N ILE A 9 -12.30 -5.55 -33.05
CA ILE A 9 -11.79 -6.51 -32.03
C ILE A 9 -10.29 -6.41 -31.89
N LYS A 10 -9.55 -6.40 -33.01
CA LYS A 10 -8.08 -6.28 -32.99
C LYS A 10 -7.63 -4.99 -32.32
N SER A 11 -8.26 -3.87 -32.68
CA SER A 11 -7.97 -2.56 -32.07
C SER A 11 -8.29 -2.53 -30.58
N PHE A 12 -9.41 -3.10 -30.18
CA PHE A 12 -9.82 -3.17 -28.77
C PHE A 12 -8.89 -4.07 -27.92
N ARG A 13 -8.53 -5.24 -28.44
CA ARG A 13 -7.55 -6.14 -27.79
C ARG A 13 -6.17 -5.50 -27.66
N GLN A 14 -5.76 -4.65 -28.59
CA GLN A 14 -4.48 -3.93 -28.50
C GLN A 14 -4.47 -2.89 -27.38
N ILE A 15 -5.59 -2.21 -27.13
CA ILE A 15 -5.73 -1.26 -26.02
C ILE A 15 -5.56 -1.98 -24.68
N TYR A 16 -6.13 -3.16 -24.55
CA TYR A 16 -6.15 -3.95 -23.31
C TYR A 16 -5.20 -5.15 -23.33
N SER A 17 -4.13 -5.08 -24.13
CA SER A 17 -3.02 -6.03 -24.00
C SER A 17 -2.51 -6.03 -22.56
N ASP A 18 -2.19 -7.20 -22.01
CA ASP A 18 -1.72 -7.40 -20.63
C ASP A 18 -2.75 -7.01 -19.55
N CYS A 19 -4.04 -7.22 -19.82
CA CYS A 19 -5.12 -7.01 -18.85
C CYS A 19 -5.92 -8.32 -18.70
N SER A 20 -5.57 -9.13 -17.70
CA SER A 20 -6.23 -10.43 -17.42
C SER A 20 -7.60 -10.28 -16.75
N ASP A 21 -7.84 -9.14 -16.10
CA ASP A 21 -9.09 -8.79 -15.44
C ASP A 21 -10.23 -8.42 -16.40
N ILE A 22 -9.92 -8.25 -17.70
CA ILE A 22 -10.88 -7.91 -18.72
C ILE A 22 -11.25 -9.15 -19.55
N LYS A 23 -12.53 -9.49 -19.52
CA LYS A 23 -13.07 -10.61 -20.30
C LYS A 23 -13.49 -10.11 -21.66
N MET A 24 -13.05 -10.82 -22.68
CA MET A 24 -13.32 -10.55 -24.09
C MET A 24 -13.75 -11.83 -24.75
N GLN A 25 -15.00 -11.89 -25.20
CA GLN A 25 -15.57 -13.08 -25.81
C GLN A 25 -16.19 -12.78 -27.17
N GLU A 26 -15.94 -13.67 -28.12
CA GLU A 26 -16.64 -13.70 -29.38
C GLU A 26 -17.82 -14.67 -29.28
N MET A 27 -18.99 -14.28 -29.74
CA MET A 27 -20.19 -15.07 -29.72
C MET A 27 -20.95 -14.92 -31.05
N TYR A 28 -21.80 -15.89 -31.34
CA TYR A 28 -22.64 -15.88 -32.48
C TYR A 28 -24.11 -15.90 -32.04
N LEU A 29 -24.87 -14.91 -32.46
CA LEU A 29 -26.28 -14.72 -32.12
C LEU A 29 -27.17 -14.78 -33.38
N GLY A 30 -28.49 -14.69 -33.19
CA GLY A 30 -29.48 -14.82 -34.25
C GLY A 30 -29.97 -16.26 -34.43
N ARG A 31 -31.11 -16.45 -35.11
CA ARG A 31 -31.75 -17.76 -35.30
C ARG A 31 -30.81 -18.82 -35.90
N ASP A 32 -29.92 -18.41 -36.79
CA ASP A 32 -28.97 -19.29 -37.46
C ASP A 32 -27.54 -19.14 -36.96
N ALA A 33 -27.34 -18.53 -35.81
CA ALA A 33 -26.02 -18.16 -35.29
C ALA A 33 -25.15 -17.42 -36.33
N SER A 34 -25.79 -16.61 -37.19
CA SER A 34 -25.15 -15.96 -38.33
C SER A 34 -24.57 -14.59 -38.03
N ILE A 35 -24.87 -14.03 -36.85
CA ILE A 35 -24.45 -12.69 -36.43
C ILE A 35 -23.25 -12.82 -35.49
N LYS A 36 -22.07 -12.47 -36.01
CA LYS A 36 -20.87 -12.42 -35.18
C LYS A 36 -20.94 -11.21 -34.25
N CYS A 37 -20.75 -11.45 -32.95
CA CYS A 37 -20.78 -10.43 -31.92
C CYS A 37 -19.54 -10.56 -31.07
N PHE A 38 -19.13 -9.45 -30.46
CA PHE A 38 -18.02 -9.42 -29.53
C PHE A 38 -18.43 -8.63 -28.29
N VAL A 39 -18.17 -9.21 -27.11
CA VAL A 39 -18.47 -8.61 -25.83
C VAL A 39 -17.20 -8.40 -25.04
N ALA A 40 -17.10 -7.25 -24.36
CA ALA A 40 -16.01 -6.92 -23.48
C ALA A 40 -16.52 -6.31 -22.17
N TYR A 41 -16.02 -6.80 -21.03
CA TYR A 41 -16.40 -6.33 -19.71
C TYR A 41 -15.31 -6.63 -18.68
N ILE A 42 -15.35 -5.94 -17.55
CA ILE A 42 -14.50 -6.22 -16.39
C ILE A 42 -15.25 -7.23 -15.51
N GLU A 43 -14.63 -8.38 -15.23
CA GLU A 43 -15.28 -9.56 -14.64
C GLU A 43 -16.06 -9.27 -13.35
N VAL A 44 -15.57 -8.41 -12.47
CA VAL A 44 -16.16 -8.16 -11.16
C VAL A 44 -17.02 -6.88 -11.10
N THR A 45 -16.95 -6.05 -12.12
CA THR A 45 -17.71 -4.79 -12.15
C THR A 45 -19.08 -4.95 -12.80
N CYS A 46 -19.35 -6.09 -13.40
CA CYS A 46 -20.65 -6.44 -13.94
C CYS A 46 -21.47 -7.23 -12.92
N ALA A 47 -22.79 -7.03 -12.92
CA ALA A 47 -23.73 -7.67 -11.98
C ALA A 47 -23.87 -9.19 -12.23
N GLY A 48 -22.77 -9.91 -12.23
CA GLY A 48 -22.61 -11.30 -12.67
C GLY A 48 -23.31 -12.39 -11.85
N SER A 49 -24.29 -12.08 -11.03
CA SER A 49 -25.02 -13.12 -10.24
C SER A 49 -26.20 -13.79 -10.99
N GLY A 50 -26.26 -13.62 -12.30
CA GLY A 50 -27.27 -14.28 -13.14
C GLY A 50 -27.25 -13.67 -14.53
N ILE A 51 -26.44 -14.24 -15.40
CA ILE A 51 -26.34 -13.83 -16.83
C ILE A 51 -27.74 -13.64 -17.43
N ASN A 52 -28.70 -14.48 -17.09
CA ASN A 52 -30.08 -14.42 -17.61
C ASN A 52 -30.90 -13.22 -17.06
N ASN A 53 -30.56 -12.66 -15.89
CA ASN A 53 -31.29 -11.54 -15.29
C ASN A 53 -30.59 -10.21 -15.46
N SER A 54 -29.34 -10.21 -15.94
CA SER A 54 -28.58 -8.98 -16.24
C SER A 54 -29.12 -8.28 -17.49
N ALA A 55 -28.80 -7.00 -17.66
CA ALA A 55 -29.11 -6.26 -18.89
C ALA A 55 -28.49 -6.95 -20.12
N PHE A 56 -27.28 -7.50 -19.93
CA PHE A 56 -26.57 -8.26 -20.96
C PHE A 56 -27.32 -9.55 -21.33
N GLY A 57 -27.75 -10.36 -20.35
CA GLY A 57 -28.49 -11.61 -20.62
C GLY A 57 -29.82 -11.37 -21.32
N ARG A 58 -30.60 -10.36 -20.92
CA ARG A 58 -31.84 -9.98 -21.59
C ARG A 58 -31.59 -9.53 -23.03
N PHE A 59 -30.52 -8.78 -23.25
CA PHE A 59 -30.16 -8.30 -24.58
C PHE A 59 -29.72 -9.44 -25.50
N THR A 60 -28.90 -10.37 -25.02
CA THR A 60 -28.48 -11.55 -25.79
C THR A 60 -29.65 -12.47 -26.11
N SER A 61 -30.52 -12.77 -25.14
CA SER A 61 -31.73 -13.60 -25.36
C SER A 61 -32.70 -12.95 -26.35
N TYR A 62 -32.78 -11.61 -26.36
CA TYR A 62 -33.58 -10.90 -27.36
C TYR A 62 -32.98 -11.06 -28.75
N LEU A 63 -31.68 -10.94 -28.92
CA LEU A 63 -30.98 -11.07 -30.20
C LEU A 63 -30.97 -12.51 -30.75
N GLU A 64 -31.05 -13.52 -29.89
CA GLU A 64 -31.14 -14.94 -30.33
C GLU A 64 -32.36 -15.23 -31.23
N GLY A 65 -33.45 -14.49 -31.01
CA GLY A 65 -34.70 -14.67 -31.76
C GLY A 65 -34.81 -13.89 -33.07
N ILE A 66 -33.79 -13.11 -33.45
CA ILE A 66 -33.86 -12.12 -34.55
C ILE A 66 -33.07 -12.58 -35.78
N ASP A 67 -33.60 -12.27 -36.96
CA ASP A 67 -32.91 -12.48 -38.25
C ASP A 67 -31.91 -11.33 -38.50
N ARG A 68 -30.84 -11.63 -39.24
CA ARG A 68 -29.72 -10.70 -39.52
C ARG A 68 -30.18 -9.34 -40.05
N ASP A 69 -31.20 -9.34 -40.92
CA ASP A 69 -31.70 -8.11 -41.56
C ASP A 69 -32.44 -7.17 -40.57
N GLN A 70 -32.98 -7.70 -39.51
CA GLN A 70 -33.71 -6.97 -38.47
C GLN A 70 -32.83 -6.39 -37.37
N VAL A 71 -31.58 -6.89 -37.22
CA VAL A 71 -30.67 -6.48 -36.17
C VAL A 71 -30.42 -4.97 -36.15
N LYS A 72 -30.25 -4.39 -37.36
CA LYS A 72 -30.00 -2.96 -37.50
C LYS A 72 -31.16 -2.11 -36.97
N GLU A 73 -32.38 -2.49 -37.32
CA GLU A 73 -33.58 -1.79 -36.88
C GLU A 73 -33.80 -1.88 -35.36
N VAL A 74 -33.50 -3.04 -34.79
CA VAL A 74 -33.58 -3.30 -33.35
C VAL A 74 -32.55 -2.48 -32.58
N LEU A 75 -31.33 -2.39 -33.08
CA LEU A 75 -30.25 -1.63 -32.44
C LEU A 75 -30.52 -0.12 -32.54
N ASP A 76 -30.93 0.39 -33.70
CA ASP A 76 -31.21 1.81 -33.93
C ASP A 76 -32.39 2.32 -33.07
N LYS A 77 -33.43 1.48 -32.91
CA LYS A 77 -34.66 1.86 -32.18
C LYS A 77 -34.64 1.49 -30.69
N ASN A 78 -33.55 0.92 -30.18
CA ASN A 78 -33.45 0.41 -28.79
C ASN A 78 -34.68 -0.43 -28.38
N GLN A 79 -35.11 -1.33 -29.27
CA GLN A 79 -36.34 -2.14 -29.06
C GLN A 79 -36.21 -3.11 -27.89
N ALA A 80 -34.97 -3.37 -27.41
CA ALA A 80 -34.70 -4.14 -26.20
C ALA A 80 -35.09 -3.40 -24.92
N ALA A 81 -35.56 -2.15 -25.01
CA ALA A 81 -36.01 -1.30 -23.89
C ALA A 81 -35.02 -1.21 -22.73
N LEU A 82 -33.72 -1.17 -23.01
CA LEU A 82 -32.69 -1.02 -22.00
C LEU A 82 -32.54 0.45 -21.60
N SER A 83 -32.61 0.74 -20.32
CA SER A 83 -32.28 2.05 -19.79
C SER A 83 -30.77 2.31 -19.97
N GLU A 84 -30.40 3.53 -20.35
CA GLU A 84 -28.99 3.95 -20.57
C GLU A 84 -28.25 3.22 -21.72
N PHE A 85 -28.96 2.62 -22.65
CA PHE A 85 -28.38 2.12 -23.90
C PHE A 85 -27.81 3.28 -24.70
N ALA A 86 -26.57 3.19 -25.11
CA ALA A 86 -25.92 4.26 -25.85
C ALA A 86 -25.03 3.71 -26.97
N HIS A 87 -25.01 4.43 -28.09
CA HIS A 87 -24.11 4.18 -29.21
C HIS A 87 -22.75 4.81 -28.93
N LEU A 88 -21.71 4.08 -29.27
CA LEU A 88 -20.33 4.49 -29.09
C LEU A 88 -19.65 4.50 -30.45
N HIS A 89 -19.16 5.64 -30.89
CA HIS A 89 -18.67 5.85 -32.24
C HIS A 89 -17.20 5.55 -32.44
N THR A 90 -16.42 5.47 -31.34
CA THR A 90 -14.98 5.21 -31.40
C THR A 90 -14.55 4.09 -30.45
N VAL A 91 -13.49 3.34 -30.84
CA VAL A 91 -12.93 2.26 -30.02
C VAL A 91 -12.42 2.80 -28.68
N ASN A 92 -11.87 4.03 -28.67
CA ASN A 92 -11.39 4.66 -27.43
C ASN A 92 -12.55 5.03 -26.49
N GLU A 93 -13.67 5.50 -27.03
CA GLU A 93 -14.87 5.77 -26.24
C GLU A 93 -15.42 4.47 -25.64
N ALA A 94 -15.52 3.41 -26.43
CA ALA A 94 -15.92 2.08 -25.97
C ALA A 94 -15.00 1.58 -24.83
N ALA A 95 -13.68 1.73 -25.01
CA ALA A 95 -12.72 1.38 -23.99
C ALA A 95 -12.89 2.20 -22.69
N GLN A 96 -13.15 3.51 -22.78
CA GLN A 96 -13.39 4.34 -21.59
C GLN A 96 -14.70 3.99 -20.87
N MET A 97 -15.77 3.72 -21.62
CA MET A 97 -17.07 3.35 -21.04
C MET A 97 -17.01 2.00 -20.32
N MET A 98 -16.25 1.03 -20.81
CA MET A 98 -16.03 -0.22 -20.10
C MET A 98 -15.42 -0.01 -18.71
N LEU A 99 -14.52 0.97 -18.56
CA LEU A 99 -13.90 1.30 -17.27
C LEU A 99 -14.88 1.93 -16.26
N THR A 100 -16.08 2.34 -16.69
CA THR A 100 -17.15 2.77 -15.79
C THR A 100 -17.99 1.61 -15.24
N GLY A 101 -17.68 0.37 -15.65
CA GLY A 101 -18.36 -0.85 -15.22
C GLY A 101 -19.48 -1.30 -16.15
N ASP A 102 -19.57 -0.71 -17.34
CA ASP A 102 -20.55 -1.09 -18.36
C ASP A 102 -20.01 -2.22 -19.25
N VAL A 103 -20.91 -3.04 -19.80
CA VAL A 103 -20.57 -4.04 -20.80
C VAL A 103 -20.56 -3.38 -22.18
N ILE A 104 -19.51 -3.64 -22.95
CA ILE A 104 -19.39 -3.15 -24.32
C ILE A 104 -19.67 -4.28 -25.30
N PHE A 105 -20.52 -4.01 -26.30
CA PHE A 105 -20.97 -4.97 -27.24
C PHE A 105 -20.77 -4.47 -28.68
N PHE A 106 -20.15 -5.27 -29.52
CA PHE A 106 -19.94 -5.00 -30.94
C PHE A 106 -20.72 -6.01 -31.77
N VAL A 107 -21.26 -5.57 -32.90
CA VAL A 107 -22.02 -6.40 -33.81
C VAL A 107 -21.44 -6.30 -35.23
N ASP A 108 -21.28 -7.42 -35.92
CA ASP A 108 -20.77 -7.44 -37.29
C ASP A 108 -21.70 -6.73 -38.26
N GLY A 109 -21.11 -5.95 -39.17
CA GLY A 109 -21.85 -5.13 -40.10
C GLY A 109 -22.38 -3.80 -39.56
N TYR A 110 -22.15 -3.49 -38.25
CA TYR A 110 -22.54 -2.25 -37.64
C TYR A 110 -21.33 -1.37 -37.26
N PRO A 111 -21.34 -0.07 -37.60
CA PRO A 111 -20.17 0.78 -37.44
C PRO A 111 -19.96 1.26 -35.99
N ASP A 112 -20.94 1.11 -35.08
CA ASP A 112 -20.90 1.55 -33.73
C ASP A 112 -20.81 0.37 -32.75
N ALA A 113 -20.24 0.60 -31.55
CA ALA A 113 -20.39 -0.30 -30.42
C ALA A 113 -21.53 0.16 -29.53
N PHE A 114 -22.00 -0.74 -28.68
CA PHE A 114 -23.12 -0.49 -27.78
C PHE A 114 -22.67 -0.60 -26.36
N LYS A 115 -23.10 0.38 -25.56
CA LYS A 115 -22.96 0.38 -24.12
C LYS A 115 -24.20 -0.29 -23.51
N LEU A 116 -24.01 -1.36 -22.77
CA LEU A 116 -25.05 -2.02 -21.99
C LEU A 116 -24.83 -1.72 -20.50
N PRO A 117 -25.81 -1.12 -19.81
CA PRO A 117 -25.69 -0.80 -18.40
C PRO A 117 -25.82 -2.08 -17.56
N ASP A 118 -24.73 -2.56 -17.03
CA ASP A 118 -24.70 -3.74 -16.16
C ASP A 118 -23.78 -3.52 -14.95
N LYS A 119 -23.81 -2.29 -14.41
CA LYS A 119 -22.96 -1.90 -13.29
C LYS A 119 -23.30 -2.68 -12.03
N GLY A 120 -22.37 -3.51 -11.59
CA GLY A 120 -22.44 -4.29 -10.38
C GLY A 120 -21.13 -4.23 -9.60
N TYR A 121 -20.58 -3.03 -9.38
CA TYR A 121 -19.44 -2.94 -8.49
C TYR A 121 -19.79 -3.61 -7.16
N PRO A 122 -18.95 -4.51 -6.66
CA PRO A 122 -19.20 -5.12 -5.39
C PRO A 122 -19.35 -4.02 -4.34
N ALA A 123 -20.63 -3.77 -3.97
CA ALA A 123 -20.97 -2.97 -2.79
C ALA A 123 -20.71 -3.87 -1.58
N MET A 124 -19.46 -4.25 -1.37
CA MET A 124 -19.10 -5.09 -0.24
C MET A 124 -19.23 -4.31 1.04
N SER A 125 -19.65 -5.01 2.08
CA SER A 125 -19.48 -4.61 3.45
C SER A 125 -18.08 -4.02 3.61
N ILE A 126 -18.03 -2.71 3.83
CA ILE A 126 -16.82 -1.96 4.07
C ILE A 126 -16.17 -2.63 5.28
N GLN A 127 -15.11 -3.40 5.05
CA GLN A 127 -14.25 -3.79 6.17
C GLN A 127 -13.59 -2.51 6.65
N GLU A 128 -13.94 -2.12 7.88
CA GLU A 128 -13.24 -1.00 8.52
C GLU A 128 -11.78 -1.38 8.68
N ILE A 129 -10.93 -0.51 8.19
CA ILE A 129 -9.48 -0.71 8.26
C ILE A 129 -9.05 -0.36 9.68
N ASP A 130 -8.83 -1.38 10.52
CA ASP A 130 -8.37 -1.15 11.90
C ASP A 130 -6.90 -0.74 12.00
N SER A 131 -6.06 -1.22 11.09
CA SER A 131 -4.61 -1.02 11.14
C SER A 131 -4.12 0.31 10.52
N GLU A 132 -4.84 0.86 9.54
CA GLU A 132 -4.46 2.10 8.84
C GLU A 132 -5.60 3.14 8.93
N LYS A 133 -6.03 3.47 10.15
CA LYS A 133 -7.12 4.43 10.38
C LYS A 133 -6.73 5.82 9.90
N VAL A 134 -7.67 6.51 9.26
CA VAL A 134 -7.55 7.89 8.82
C VAL A 134 -8.72 8.72 9.36
N ILE A 135 -8.43 9.98 9.70
CA ILE A 135 -9.45 10.92 10.16
C ILE A 135 -10.26 11.43 8.97
N ARG A 136 -9.59 11.59 7.82
CA ARG A 136 -10.20 12.04 6.56
C ARG A 136 -9.85 11.09 5.44
N GLY A 137 -10.84 10.64 4.68
CA GLY A 137 -10.62 9.78 3.51
C GLY A 137 -11.61 8.65 3.43
N SER A 138 -11.35 7.71 2.55
CA SER A 138 -12.14 6.50 2.41
C SER A 138 -11.83 5.52 3.54
N ASN A 139 -12.85 4.91 4.11
CA ASN A 139 -12.69 3.81 5.09
C ASN A 139 -12.69 2.44 4.40
N GLU A 140 -12.75 2.41 3.08
CA GLU A 140 -12.78 1.19 2.28
C GLU A 140 -11.41 0.54 2.23
N GLY A 141 -11.32 -0.70 2.69
CA GLY A 141 -10.16 -1.57 2.65
C GLY A 141 -10.22 -2.63 1.55
N PHE A 142 -9.07 -3.27 1.30
CA PHE A 142 -9.02 -4.47 0.48
C PHE A 142 -9.69 -5.65 1.19
N ALA A 143 -10.23 -6.58 0.40
CA ALA A 143 -10.85 -7.83 0.83
C ALA A 143 -9.93 -9.02 0.55
N ASP A 144 -10.30 -10.21 1.01
CA ASP A 144 -9.53 -11.42 0.74
C ASP A 144 -9.53 -11.84 -0.75
N SER A 145 -10.57 -11.48 -1.49
CA SER A 145 -10.68 -11.81 -2.92
C SER A 145 -9.89 -10.86 -3.81
N ILE A 146 -8.92 -11.40 -4.55
CA ILE A 146 -8.08 -10.65 -5.49
C ILE A 146 -8.89 -9.91 -6.56
N LYS A 147 -9.95 -10.53 -7.06
CA LYS A 147 -10.81 -9.93 -8.09
C LYS A 147 -11.50 -8.67 -7.59
N ILE A 148 -11.99 -8.70 -6.35
CA ILE A 148 -12.59 -7.54 -5.69
C ILE A 148 -11.55 -6.43 -5.54
N ASN A 149 -10.35 -6.78 -5.10
CA ASN A 149 -9.25 -5.82 -4.89
C ASN A 149 -8.84 -5.13 -6.20
N THR A 150 -8.74 -5.88 -7.28
CA THR A 150 -8.46 -5.34 -8.62
C THR A 150 -9.60 -4.43 -9.10
N ALA A 151 -10.86 -4.80 -8.86
CA ALA A 151 -12.02 -3.95 -9.18
C ALA A 151 -12.03 -2.65 -8.36
N LEU A 152 -11.63 -2.67 -7.08
CA LEU A 152 -11.50 -1.47 -6.23
C LEU A 152 -10.45 -0.49 -6.78
N ILE A 153 -9.33 -1.00 -7.28
CA ILE A 153 -8.30 -0.18 -7.94
C ILE A 153 -8.84 0.38 -9.26
N ARG A 154 -9.46 -0.45 -10.10
CA ARG A 154 -10.06 -0.01 -11.38
C ARG A 154 -11.12 1.07 -11.20
N ARG A 155 -11.97 0.94 -10.20
CA ARG A 155 -13.01 1.93 -9.88
C ARG A 155 -12.43 3.32 -9.58
N ARG A 156 -11.27 3.36 -8.90
CA ARG A 156 -10.58 4.60 -8.52
C ARG A 156 -9.70 5.14 -9.64
N LEU A 157 -9.06 4.25 -10.40
CA LEU A 157 -8.16 4.59 -11.51
C LEU A 157 -8.72 4.09 -12.84
N ARG A 158 -9.63 4.87 -13.42
CA ARG A 158 -10.29 4.59 -14.71
C ARG A 158 -9.39 4.98 -15.88
N SER A 159 -8.33 4.21 -16.08
CA SER A 159 -7.36 4.45 -17.15
C SER A 159 -7.11 3.19 -17.97
N THR A 160 -7.15 3.30 -19.28
CA THR A 160 -6.78 2.22 -20.22
C THR A 160 -5.29 1.85 -20.14
N ARG A 161 -4.48 2.74 -19.52
CA ARG A 161 -3.06 2.54 -19.30
C ARG A 161 -2.75 1.70 -18.05
N LEU A 162 -3.71 1.51 -17.16
CA LEU A 162 -3.59 0.57 -16.05
C LEU A 162 -3.60 -0.85 -16.58
N LYS A 163 -2.54 -1.58 -16.33
CA LYS A 163 -2.35 -2.98 -16.71
C LYS A 163 -2.44 -3.86 -15.48
N CYS A 164 -2.98 -5.05 -15.68
CA CYS A 164 -3.14 -6.08 -14.65
C CYS A 164 -2.69 -7.40 -15.24
N LYS A 165 -1.50 -7.85 -14.84
CA LYS A 165 -0.94 -9.13 -15.29
C LYS A 165 -1.14 -10.17 -14.20
N GLU A 166 -1.95 -11.18 -14.49
CA GLU A 166 -2.18 -12.32 -13.60
C GLU A 166 -1.07 -13.35 -13.77
N VAL A 167 -0.50 -13.79 -12.66
CA VAL A 167 0.51 -14.84 -12.57
C VAL A 167 0.07 -15.85 -11.53
N LYS A 168 0.25 -17.13 -11.79
CA LYS A 168 -0.05 -18.20 -10.81
C LYS A 168 1.22 -18.59 -10.07
N LYS A 169 1.15 -18.64 -8.75
CA LYS A 169 2.25 -18.99 -7.85
C LYS A 169 1.88 -20.18 -6.98
N GLY A 170 2.90 -20.99 -6.68
CA GLY A 170 2.73 -22.25 -5.92
C GLY A 170 2.50 -23.46 -6.79
N LEU A 171 3.27 -24.53 -6.54
CA LEU A 171 3.20 -25.78 -7.31
C LEU A 171 1.88 -26.54 -7.13
N ARG A 172 1.31 -26.47 -5.92
CA ARG A 172 0.08 -27.17 -5.55
C ARG A 172 -1.10 -26.20 -5.32
N GLY A 173 -0.81 -25.03 -4.76
CA GLY A 173 -1.84 -24.06 -4.40
C GLY A 173 -2.35 -23.26 -5.59
N HIS A 174 -1.52 -23.05 -6.63
CA HIS A 174 -1.85 -22.25 -7.83
C HIS A 174 -2.52 -20.92 -7.51
N SER A 175 -2.05 -20.24 -6.43
CA SER A 175 -2.60 -18.96 -5.98
C SER A 175 -2.46 -17.89 -7.05
N ASN A 176 -3.53 -17.16 -7.34
CA ASN A 176 -3.49 -16.07 -8.30
C ASN A 176 -2.79 -14.86 -7.67
N VAL A 177 -1.94 -14.23 -8.44
CA VAL A 177 -1.20 -13.01 -8.08
C VAL A 177 -1.35 -12.01 -9.22
N ASP A 178 -1.92 -10.84 -8.92
CA ASP A 178 -2.09 -9.76 -9.90
C ASP A 178 -0.99 -8.71 -9.72
N ILE A 179 -0.26 -8.45 -10.80
CA ILE A 179 0.75 -7.40 -10.88
C ILE A 179 0.15 -6.22 -11.63
N LEU A 180 -0.11 -5.12 -10.89
CA LEU A 180 -0.72 -3.93 -11.44
C LEU A 180 0.33 -2.83 -11.63
N TYR A 181 0.27 -2.15 -12.78
CA TYR A 181 1.14 -1.03 -13.10
C TYR A 181 0.52 -0.10 -14.13
N VAL A 182 0.95 1.14 -14.19
CA VAL A 182 0.51 2.10 -15.22
C VAL A 182 1.58 2.17 -16.31
N ARG A 183 1.26 1.70 -17.52
CA ARG A 183 2.20 1.45 -18.61
C ARG A 183 3.06 2.65 -19.02
N ASP A 184 2.51 3.84 -18.99
CA ASP A 184 3.22 5.08 -19.34
C ASP A 184 4.03 5.67 -18.20
N LEU A 185 3.74 5.30 -16.94
CA LEU A 185 4.41 5.81 -15.75
C LEU A 185 5.52 4.90 -15.25
N VAL A 186 5.33 3.58 -15.30
CA VAL A 186 6.31 2.61 -14.81
C VAL A 186 7.61 2.68 -15.62
N LYS A 187 8.77 2.66 -14.97
CA LYS A 187 10.05 2.60 -15.68
C LYS A 187 10.23 1.26 -16.40
N PRO A 188 10.85 1.26 -17.59
CA PRO A 188 11.17 0.02 -18.29
C PRO A 188 12.05 -0.90 -17.42
N GLY A 189 11.78 -2.19 -17.42
CA GLY A 189 12.53 -3.19 -16.66
C GLY A 189 12.06 -3.39 -15.22
N LEU A 190 11.25 -2.46 -14.65
CA LEU A 190 10.80 -2.59 -13.25
C LEU A 190 9.80 -3.73 -13.06
N VAL A 191 8.87 -3.89 -14.00
CA VAL A 191 7.86 -4.97 -13.92
C VAL A 191 8.54 -6.33 -14.05
N GLU A 192 9.47 -6.46 -14.96
CA GLU A 192 10.27 -7.68 -15.20
C GLU A 192 11.15 -8.00 -13.98
N GLU A 193 11.70 -6.98 -13.32
CA GLU A 193 12.46 -7.15 -12.07
C GLU A 193 11.56 -7.66 -10.94
N VAL A 194 10.36 -7.09 -10.78
CA VAL A 194 9.37 -7.55 -9.80
C VAL A 194 8.97 -9.00 -10.07
N GLU A 195 8.66 -9.35 -11.32
CA GLU A 195 8.33 -10.72 -11.69
C GLU A 195 9.47 -11.68 -11.37
N LYS A 196 10.69 -11.32 -11.73
CA LYS A 196 11.89 -12.11 -11.45
C LYS A 196 12.08 -12.33 -9.94
N ASN A 197 11.83 -11.31 -9.12
CA ASN A 197 11.95 -11.43 -7.67
C ASN A 197 10.86 -12.38 -7.12
N LEU A 198 9.63 -12.27 -7.59
CA LEU A 198 8.53 -13.17 -7.24
C LEU A 198 8.76 -14.62 -7.75
N ASP A 199 9.58 -14.80 -8.79
CA ASP A 199 9.94 -16.11 -9.36
C ASP A 199 11.25 -16.69 -8.76
N SER A 200 11.88 -15.98 -7.84
CA SER A 200 13.18 -16.37 -7.27
C SER A 200 13.14 -17.71 -6.52
N TYR A 201 11.97 -18.07 -5.99
CA TYR A 201 11.74 -19.31 -5.26
C TYR A 201 10.49 -20.02 -5.74
N VAL A 202 10.52 -21.35 -5.71
CA VAL A 202 9.39 -22.22 -6.00
C VAL A 202 8.87 -22.80 -4.69
N ILE A 203 7.60 -22.56 -4.38
CA ILE A 203 6.95 -23.03 -3.16
C ILE A 203 5.69 -23.83 -3.49
N ASP A 204 5.21 -24.64 -2.58
CA ASP A 204 4.00 -25.44 -2.78
C ASP A 204 2.73 -24.59 -2.79
N HIS A 205 2.64 -23.61 -1.90
CA HIS A 205 1.46 -22.77 -1.72
C HIS A 205 1.81 -21.37 -1.22
N VAL A 206 1.17 -20.35 -1.79
CA VAL A 206 1.18 -18.97 -1.30
C VAL A 206 -0.09 -18.75 -0.50
N GLY A 207 0.04 -18.78 0.82
CA GLY A 207 -1.11 -18.65 1.72
C GLY A 207 -1.52 -17.20 1.99
N ASP A 208 -0.59 -16.26 1.90
CA ASP A 208 -0.80 -14.82 2.13
C ASP A 208 0.28 -14.00 1.42
N SER A 209 0.04 -12.69 1.29
CA SER A 209 0.99 -11.71 0.74
C SER A 209 2.34 -11.70 1.45
N GLY A 210 2.38 -11.94 2.77
CA GLY A 210 3.63 -12.00 3.55
C GLY A 210 4.62 -13.07 3.11
N VAL A 211 4.17 -14.12 2.43
CA VAL A 211 5.05 -15.11 1.80
C VAL A 211 5.73 -14.54 0.57
N LEU A 212 4.99 -13.79 -0.26
CA LEU A 212 5.54 -13.12 -1.44
C LEU A 212 6.51 -12.02 -1.05
N GLU A 213 6.25 -11.33 0.06
CA GLU A 213 7.11 -10.29 0.60
C GLU A 213 8.50 -10.83 0.92
N GLN A 214 8.59 -11.95 1.65
CA GLN A 214 9.86 -12.59 1.99
C GLN A 214 10.70 -12.99 0.76
N PHE A 215 10.05 -13.35 -0.35
CA PHE A 215 10.75 -13.69 -1.59
C PHE A 215 11.16 -12.46 -2.40
N ALA A 216 10.39 -11.40 -2.31
CA ALA A 216 10.67 -10.16 -3.03
C ALA A 216 11.73 -9.28 -2.34
N GLU A 217 12.04 -9.55 -1.07
CA GLU A 217 13.08 -8.85 -0.33
C GLU A 217 14.48 -9.25 -0.77
N ALA A 218 15.32 -8.25 -1.11
CA ALA A 218 16.70 -8.49 -1.55
C ALA A 218 17.63 -8.94 -0.41
N LYS A 219 17.34 -8.51 0.85
CA LYS A 219 18.19 -8.77 2.03
C LYS A 219 17.35 -9.26 3.20
N TRP A 220 17.22 -10.57 3.32
CA TRP A 220 16.45 -11.23 4.38
C TRP A 220 16.93 -10.92 5.83
N TYR A 221 18.21 -10.55 6.02
CA TYR A 221 18.78 -10.23 7.33
C TYR A 221 18.57 -8.76 7.77
N SER A 222 18.04 -7.93 6.89
CA SER A 222 17.73 -6.55 7.25
C SER A 222 16.49 -6.50 8.13
N PRO A 223 16.53 -5.82 9.28
CA PRO A 223 15.32 -5.63 10.08
C PRO A 223 14.33 -4.67 9.41
N PHE A 224 14.78 -3.87 8.43
CA PHE A 224 13.95 -2.88 7.76
C PHE A 224 13.15 -3.49 6.60
N PRO A 225 11.82 -3.26 6.51
CA PRO A 225 11.01 -3.74 5.41
C PRO A 225 11.46 -3.08 4.10
N GLN A 226 11.64 -3.88 3.05
CA GLN A 226 12.10 -3.42 1.74
C GLN A 226 10.95 -3.21 0.75
N LEU A 227 9.75 -3.56 1.15
CA LEU A 227 8.49 -3.42 0.44
C LEU A 227 7.52 -2.63 1.31
N GLN A 228 6.57 -1.95 0.72
CA GLN A 228 5.50 -1.28 1.45
C GLN A 228 4.23 -2.09 1.34
N THR A 229 3.60 -2.40 2.45
CA THR A 229 2.29 -3.07 2.52
C THR A 229 1.20 -2.05 2.81
N THR A 230 -0.02 -2.30 2.31
CA THR A 230 -1.18 -1.49 2.63
C THR A 230 -2.49 -2.26 2.46
N LYS A 231 -3.44 -2.01 3.35
CA LYS A 231 -4.84 -2.47 3.21
C LYS A 231 -5.73 -1.46 2.48
N ARG A 232 -5.17 -0.31 2.09
CA ARG A 232 -5.91 0.82 1.53
C ARG A 232 -5.82 0.90 0.01
N PRO A 233 -6.93 0.80 -0.72
CA PRO A 233 -6.94 0.96 -2.18
C PRO A 233 -6.51 2.36 -2.65
N ASP A 234 -6.76 3.42 -1.86
CA ASP A 234 -6.34 4.79 -2.20
C ASP A 234 -4.82 4.96 -2.14
N VAL A 235 -4.14 4.33 -1.18
CA VAL A 235 -2.66 4.31 -1.10
C VAL A 235 -2.07 3.56 -2.29
N ALA A 236 -2.62 2.39 -2.63
CA ALA A 236 -2.19 1.60 -3.78
C ALA A 236 -2.35 2.37 -5.11
N VAL A 237 -3.49 3.04 -5.31
CA VAL A 237 -3.73 3.87 -6.51
C VAL A 237 -2.75 5.05 -6.58
N ASN A 238 -2.47 5.72 -5.47
CA ASN A 238 -1.49 6.79 -5.44
C ASN A 238 -0.09 6.29 -5.81
N ALA A 239 0.31 5.10 -5.32
CA ALA A 239 1.57 4.47 -5.68
C ALA A 239 1.66 4.14 -7.18
N LEU A 240 0.58 3.60 -7.77
CA LEU A 240 0.49 3.38 -9.22
C LEU A 240 0.67 4.67 -10.02
N LEU A 241 0.08 5.78 -9.57
CA LEU A 241 0.21 7.10 -10.20
C LEU A 241 1.61 7.71 -10.00
N GLU A 242 2.40 7.21 -9.06
CA GLU A 242 3.81 7.54 -8.87
C GLU A 242 4.75 6.70 -9.74
N GLY A 243 4.23 5.75 -10.53
CA GLY A 243 5.01 4.85 -11.38
C GLY A 243 5.54 3.61 -10.66
N ARG A 244 4.99 3.29 -9.50
CA ARG A 244 5.29 2.08 -8.73
C ARG A 244 4.44 0.90 -9.20
N VAL A 245 4.82 -0.29 -8.83
CA VAL A 245 4.10 -1.54 -9.08
C VAL A 245 3.35 -1.96 -7.83
N VAL A 246 2.13 -2.43 -7.99
CA VAL A 246 1.30 -2.97 -6.91
C VAL A 246 1.06 -4.45 -7.18
N VAL A 247 1.33 -5.29 -6.20
CA VAL A 247 1.10 -6.74 -6.26
C VAL A 247 -0.02 -7.09 -5.30
N LEU A 248 -1.02 -7.77 -5.81
CA LEU A 248 -2.14 -8.33 -5.04
C LEU A 248 -2.01 -9.85 -5.02
N CYS A 249 -2.32 -10.46 -3.90
CA CYS A 249 -2.38 -11.90 -3.74
C CYS A 249 -3.80 -12.34 -3.39
N ASP A 250 -4.22 -13.48 -3.92
CA ASP A 250 -5.50 -14.06 -3.55
C ASP A 250 -5.47 -14.53 -2.10
N ASN A 251 -6.62 -14.47 -1.42
CA ASN A 251 -6.79 -14.75 0.01
C ASN A 251 -6.01 -13.81 0.95
N SER A 252 -5.67 -12.59 0.48
CA SER A 252 -4.99 -11.59 1.30
C SER A 252 -5.59 -10.19 1.09
N PRO A 253 -5.94 -9.48 2.18
CA PRO A 253 -6.44 -8.11 2.11
C PRO A 253 -5.30 -7.08 2.05
N ILE A 254 -4.09 -7.50 1.72
CA ILE A 254 -2.89 -6.66 1.73
C ILE A 254 -2.32 -6.54 0.32
N ALA A 255 -2.11 -5.30 -0.12
CA ALA A 255 -1.38 -5.00 -1.34
C ALA A 255 0.10 -4.72 -1.02
N ILE A 256 1.00 -5.30 -1.80
CA ILE A 256 2.43 -5.04 -1.75
C ILE A 256 2.79 -3.98 -2.79
N ILE A 257 3.55 -2.98 -2.43
CA ILE A 257 3.94 -1.86 -3.28
C ILE A 257 5.45 -1.80 -3.42
N LEU A 258 5.94 -1.82 -4.66
CA LEU A 258 7.36 -1.79 -5.02
C LEU A 258 7.62 -0.73 -6.11
N PRO A 259 8.80 -0.14 -6.14
CA PRO A 259 9.80 -0.04 -5.08
C PRO A 259 9.32 0.85 -3.93
N THR A 260 10.02 0.83 -2.79
CA THR A 260 9.72 1.68 -1.65
C THR A 260 10.96 2.40 -1.11
N THR A 261 10.73 3.44 -0.32
CA THR A 261 11.78 4.19 0.39
C THR A 261 11.39 4.35 1.86
N MET A 262 12.37 4.58 2.73
CA MET A 262 12.15 4.84 4.15
C MET A 262 11.09 5.93 4.40
N ASN A 263 11.07 6.96 3.57
CA ASN A 263 10.12 8.06 3.66
C ASN A 263 8.66 7.61 3.51
N ASN A 264 8.37 6.55 2.74
CA ASN A 264 7.01 6.08 2.51
C ASN A 264 6.39 5.44 3.76
N PHE A 265 7.20 4.87 4.67
CA PHE A 265 6.74 4.30 5.93
C PHE A 265 6.37 5.33 7.00
N LEU A 266 6.84 6.58 6.84
CA LEU A 266 6.54 7.71 7.73
C LEU A 266 5.41 8.60 7.21
N LYS A 267 4.92 8.34 5.99
CA LYS A 267 3.78 9.03 5.38
C LYS A 267 2.48 8.30 5.71
N THR A 268 1.41 9.07 5.85
CA THR A 268 0.05 8.55 5.97
C THR A 268 -0.84 9.14 4.88
N ALA A 269 -1.96 8.48 4.58
CA ALA A 269 -2.95 9.02 3.64
C ALA A 269 -3.53 10.37 4.12
N ASP A 270 -3.70 10.54 5.45
CA ASP A 270 -4.15 11.77 6.07
C ASP A 270 -3.29 12.98 5.73
N ASP A 271 -1.99 12.79 5.51
CA ASP A 271 -1.09 13.88 5.14
C ASP A 271 -1.53 14.60 3.87
N TYR A 272 -2.16 13.87 2.92
CA TYR A 272 -2.60 14.41 1.65
C TYR A 272 -4.02 14.98 1.67
N TYR A 273 -4.83 14.57 2.66
CA TYR A 273 -6.22 15.02 2.81
C TYR A 273 -6.37 16.20 3.77
N ASN A 274 -5.36 16.44 4.63
CA ASN A 274 -5.34 17.54 5.58
C ASN A 274 -4.62 18.78 5.03
N ARG A 275 -4.71 19.91 5.79
CA ARG A 275 -4.01 21.15 5.47
C ARG A 275 -2.50 20.94 5.55
N THR A 276 -1.76 21.56 4.64
CA THR A 276 -0.29 21.41 4.51
C THR A 276 0.47 21.64 5.82
N ILE A 277 0.10 22.68 6.59
CA ILE A 277 0.80 23.02 7.85
C ILE A 277 0.59 21.92 8.90
N ALA A 278 -0.65 21.45 9.07
CA ALA A 278 -0.96 20.39 10.03
C ALA A 278 -0.28 19.06 9.64
N ALA A 279 -0.32 18.71 8.37
CA ALA A 279 0.36 17.51 7.85
C ALA A 279 1.89 17.58 8.03
N SER A 280 2.51 18.76 7.76
CA SER A 280 3.94 18.95 7.96
C SER A 280 4.33 18.84 9.43
N PHE A 281 3.57 19.43 10.33
CA PHE A 281 3.80 19.33 11.76
C PHE A 281 3.72 17.88 12.27
N ALA A 282 2.68 17.14 11.84
CA ALA A 282 2.52 15.73 12.19
C ALA A 282 3.70 14.87 11.66
N ARG A 283 4.17 15.14 10.43
CA ARG A 283 5.36 14.45 9.87
C ARG A 283 6.61 14.72 10.69
N VAL A 284 6.89 15.98 11.01
CA VAL A 284 8.06 16.32 11.86
C VAL A 284 8.01 15.54 13.17
N ILE A 285 6.86 15.50 13.84
CA ILE A 285 6.69 14.70 15.06
C ILE A 285 7.00 13.22 14.81
N ARG A 286 6.51 12.63 13.72
CA ARG A 286 6.79 11.21 13.41
C ARG A 286 8.27 10.93 13.16
N TYR A 287 8.98 11.82 12.46
CA TYR A 287 10.43 11.67 12.27
C TYR A 287 11.19 11.76 13.59
N VAL A 288 10.85 12.73 14.44
CA VAL A 288 11.44 12.86 15.78
C VAL A 288 11.12 11.63 16.63
N ALA A 289 9.86 11.19 16.65
CA ALA A 289 9.44 10.01 17.37
C ALA A 289 10.15 8.74 16.89
N ALA A 290 10.27 8.54 15.56
CA ALA A 290 11.00 7.41 15.02
C ALA A 290 12.47 7.41 15.49
N PHE A 291 13.13 8.55 15.48
CA PHE A 291 14.49 8.67 16.01
C PHE A 291 14.57 8.40 17.51
N MET A 292 13.68 8.96 18.31
CA MET A 292 13.68 8.80 19.78
C MET A 292 13.30 7.37 20.19
N SER A 293 12.48 6.67 19.43
CA SER A 293 11.99 5.33 19.78
C SER A 293 13.09 4.28 19.97
N PHE A 294 14.24 4.43 19.33
CA PHE A 294 15.35 3.49 19.45
C PHE A 294 16.62 4.10 20.07
N THR A 295 16.73 5.43 20.11
CA THR A 295 17.95 6.10 20.60
C THR A 295 17.87 6.48 22.07
N LEU A 296 16.69 6.84 22.57
CA LEU A 296 16.54 7.46 23.88
C LEU A 296 17.02 6.57 25.06
N PRO A 297 16.71 5.26 25.13
CA PRO A 297 17.20 4.41 26.22
C PRO A 297 18.73 4.24 26.21
N GLY A 298 19.32 4.11 25.02
CA GLY A 298 20.77 4.03 24.88
C GLY A 298 21.47 5.33 25.27
N LEU A 299 20.91 6.47 24.85
CA LEU A 299 21.42 7.78 25.22
C LEU A 299 21.37 8.00 26.74
N TYR A 300 20.25 7.61 27.37
CA TYR A 300 20.13 7.67 28.84
C TYR A 300 21.25 6.90 29.53
N LEU A 301 21.49 5.65 29.15
CA LEU A 301 22.56 4.83 29.71
C LEU A 301 23.96 5.42 29.47
N ALA A 302 24.21 5.90 28.25
CA ALA A 302 25.47 6.51 27.88
C ALA A 302 25.80 7.74 28.73
N VAL A 303 24.80 8.59 28.98
CA VAL A 303 24.97 9.84 29.75
C VAL A 303 25.05 9.55 31.24
N THR A 304 24.16 8.75 31.79
CA THR A 304 24.09 8.52 33.25
C THR A 304 25.20 7.64 33.77
N ASN A 305 25.74 6.69 33.00
CA ASN A 305 26.82 5.81 33.48
C ASN A 305 28.22 6.35 33.20
N PHE A 306 28.43 7.07 32.09
CA PHE A 306 29.78 7.42 31.65
C PHE A 306 30.01 8.92 31.50
N HIS A 307 29.00 9.72 31.27
CA HIS A 307 29.13 11.13 30.91
C HIS A 307 28.19 12.02 31.72
N THR A 308 28.14 11.81 33.02
CA THR A 308 27.29 12.60 33.96
C THR A 308 27.56 14.09 33.91
N GLN A 309 28.77 14.47 33.47
CA GLN A 309 29.20 15.89 33.35
C GLN A 309 28.35 16.69 32.31
N ILE A 310 27.64 16.02 31.42
CA ILE A 310 26.74 16.66 30.44
C ILE A 310 25.47 17.20 31.12
N LEU A 311 25.09 16.59 32.25
CA LEU A 311 23.87 16.93 32.99
C LEU A 311 24.11 18.06 34.00
N PRO A 312 23.15 18.97 34.19
CA PRO A 312 23.19 19.93 35.29
C PRO A 312 23.24 19.21 36.64
N THR A 313 24.04 19.71 37.58
CA THR A 313 24.23 19.11 38.90
C THR A 313 22.91 18.78 39.63
N PRO A 314 21.88 19.63 39.65
CA PRO A 314 20.62 19.30 40.31
C PRO A 314 19.94 18.06 39.69
N LEU A 315 20.07 17.88 38.39
CA LEU A 315 19.49 16.73 37.68
C LEU A 315 20.24 15.43 37.98
N ILE A 316 21.59 15.52 38.12
CA ILE A 316 22.39 14.36 38.52
C ILE A 316 21.99 13.90 39.94
N LEU A 317 21.83 14.84 40.87
CA LEU A 317 21.39 14.53 42.22
C LEU A 317 19.99 13.89 42.23
N ALA A 318 19.04 14.44 41.47
CA ALA A 318 17.70 13.88 41.35
C ALA A 318 17.71 12.45 40.76
N PHE A 319 18.60 12.18 39.79
CA PHE A 319 18.76 10.82 39.23
C PHE A 319 19.36 9.86 40.25
N TYR A 320 20.30 10.33 41.05
CA TYR A 320 20.89 9.53 42.10
C TYR A 320 19.88 9.21 43.20
N GLU A 321 19.15 10.22 43.69
CA GLU A 321 18.09 10.05 44.70
C GLU A 321 17.00 9.09 44.23
N ALA A 322 16.55 9.21 43.00
CA ALA A 322 15.52 8.35 42.41
C ALA A 322 15.95 6.86 42.28
N ARG A 323 17.25 6.60 42.41
CA ARG A 323 17.82 5.23 42.36
C ARG A 323 18.23 4.69 43.70
N LEU A 324 18.11 5.48 44.76
CA LEU A 324 18.42 5.00 46.10
C LEU A 324 17.50 3.84 46.46
N GLY A 325 18.11 2.70 46.77
CA GLY A 325 17.39 1.47 47.11
C GLY A 325 17.17 0.48 45.93
N CYS A 326 17.46 0.86 44.69
CA CYS A 326 17.38 -0.07 43.57
C CYS A 326 18.55 -1.07 43.59
N PRO A 327 18.30 -2.40 43.56
CA PRO A 327 19.36 -3.40 43.69
C PRO A 327 20.08 -3.69 42.37
N PHE A 328 19.49 -3.32 41.22
CA PHE A 328 20.02 -3.66 39.91
C PHE A 328 20.85 -2.55 39.25
N PRO A 329 21.86 -2.90 38.42
CA PRO A 329 22.52 -1.95 37.56
C PRO A 329 21.53 -1.34 36.55
N GLN A 330 21.76 -0.08 36.13
CA GLN A 330 20.87 0.64 35.17
C GLN A 330 20.56 -0.13 33.89
N LEU A 331 21.53 -0.84 33.34
CA LEU A 331 21.31 -1.67 32.15
C LEU A 331 20.23 -2.72 32.41
N ILE A 332 20.27 -3.38 33.56
CA ILE A 332 19.29 -4.43 33.89
C ILE A 332 17.90 -3.82 34.11
N GLU A 333 17.82 -2.67 34.83
CA GLU A 333 16.55 -1.95 35.02
C GLU A 333 15.90 -1.61 33.65
N VAL A 334 16.67 -1.01 32.72
CA VAL A 334 16.18 -0.62 31.41
C VAL A 334 15.77 -1.85 30.58
N LEU A 335 16.61 -2.90 30.54
CA LEU A 335 16.30 -4.12 29.77
C LEU A 335 15.06 -4.84 30.31
N MET A 336 14.93 -4.93 31.66
CA MET A 336 13.79 -5.57 32.29
C MET A 336 12.47 -4.84 31.96
N MET A 337 12.47 -3.50 32.04
CA MET A 337 11.29 -2.72 31.70
C MET A 337 10.96 -2.73 30.21
N GLU A 338 11.96 -2.64 29.34
CA GLU A 338 11.76 -2.72 27.88
C GLU A 338 11.22 -4.09 27.46
N LEU A 339 11.76 -5.18 28.04
CA LEU A 339 11.27 -6.53 27.79
C LEU A 339 9.84 -6.72 28.31
N SER A 340 9.55 -6.24 29.53
CA SER A 340 8.20 -6.29 30.11
C SER A 340 7.18 -5.56 29.23
N PHE A 341 7.56 -4.42 28.69
CA PHE A 341 6.72 -3.65 27.79
C PHE A 341 6.49 -4.37 26.45
N GLU A 342 7.52 -5.00 25.85
CA GLU A 342 7.36 -5.78 24.62
C GLU A 342 6.48 -7.04 24.85
N LEU A 343 6.58 -7.69 26.01
CA LEU A 343 5.69 -8.80 26.38
C LEU A 343 4.23 -8.35 26.52
N LEU A 344 4.00 -7.19 27.16
CA LEU A 344 2.65 -6.61 27.26
C LEU A 344 2.06 -6.29 25.88
N ARG A 345 2.85 -5.74 24.98
CA ARG A 345 2.45 -5.45 23.60
C ARG A 345 2.10 -6.72 22.85
N GLU A 346 2.97 -7.74 22.90
CA GLU A 346 2.74 -9.02 22.21
C GLU A 346 1.46 -9.70 22.72
N ALA A 347 1.23 -9.68 24.05
CA ALA A 347 -0.01 -10.16 24.63
C ALA A 347 -1.23 -9.35 24.16
N GLY A 348 -1.09 -8.02 24.09
CA GLY A 348 -2.16 -7.12 23.67
C GLY A 348 -2.63 -7.34 22.23
N ILE A 349 -1.73 -7.65 21.32
CA ILE A 349 -2.06 -7.94 19.89
C ILE A 349 -2.85 -9.24 19.76
N ARG A 350 -2.58 -10.23 20.62
CA ARG A 350 -3.21 -11.56 20.55
C ARG A 350 -4.57 -11.65 21.24
N LEU A 351 -4.92 -10.66 22.03
CA LEU A 351 -6.18 -10.67 22.78
C LEU A 351 -7.31 -9.99 21.98
N PRO A 352 -8.52 -10.56 21.97
CA PRO A 352 -9.61 -10.02 21.18
C PRO A 352 -10.14 -8.70 21.77
N GLY A 353 -10.29 -7.69 20.90
CA GLY A 353 -11.06 -6.47 21.16
C GLY A 353 -10.71 -5.69 22.43
N ALA A 354 -11.72 -5.42 23.24
CA ALA A 354 -11.61 -4.57 24.45
C ALA A 354 -10.67 -5.12 25.51
N MET A 355 -10.49 -6.45 25.59
CA MET A 355 -9.61 -7.08 26.57
C MET A 355 -8.12 -6.75 26.33
N GLY A 356 -7.68 -6.72 25.07
CA GLY A 356 -6.30 -6.36 24.73
C GLY A 356 -5.94 -4.95 25.18
N ASN A 357 -6.85 -4.00 24.96
CA ASN A 357 -6.68 -2.61 25.38
C ASN A 357 -6.64 -2.47 26.92
N THR A 358 -7.53 -3.17 27.62
CA THR A 358 -7.58 -3.17 29.10
C THR A 358 -6.30 -3.74 29.69
N ILE A 359 -5.82 -4.88 29.20
CA ILE A 359 -4.59 -5.52 29.69
C ILE A 359 -3.36 -4.65 29.39
N GLY A 360 -3.32 -3.98 28.24
CA GLY A 360 -2.25 -3.03 27.91
C GLY A 360 -2.16 -1.88 28.89
N ILE A 361 -3.31 -1.28 29.24
CA ILE A 361 -3.36 -0.14 30.20
C ILE A 361 -3.11 -0.62 31.63
N VAL A 362 -3.87 -1.60 32.10
CA VAL A 362 -3.81 -2.10 33.48
C VAL A 362 -2.47 -2.78 33.76
N GLY A 363 -2.00 -3.63 32.83
CA GLY A 363 -0.71 -4.30 32.92
C GLY A 363 0.45 -3.32 32.96
N GLY A 364 0.46 -2.32 32.07
CA GLY A 364 1.49 -1.28 32.06
C GLY A 364 1.53 -0.43 33.34
N LEU A 365 0.36 -0.02 33.82
CA LEU A 365 0.24 0.75 35.07
C LEU A 365 0.63 -0.09 36.29
N ILE A 366 0.08 -1.29 36.45
CA ILE A 366 0.33 -2.15 37.59
C ILE A 366 1.79 -2.60 37.64
N ILE A 367 2.34 -3.07 36.50
CA ILE A 367 3.74 -3.52 36.45
C ILE A 367 4.68 -2.34 36.72
N GLY A 368 4.43 -1.19 36.09
CA GLY A 368 5.24 0.00 36.31
C GLY A 368 5.21 0.48 37.76
N GLN A 369 4.03 0.60 38.37
CA GLN A 369 3.88 1.04 39.77
C GLN A 369 4.46 0.03 40.74
N ALA A 370 4.12 -1.26 40.56
CA ALA A 370 4.64 -2.30 41.47
C ALA A 370 6.17 -2.43 41.42
N ALA A 371 6.76 -2.27 40.22
CA ALA A 371 8.22 -2.31 40.07
C ALA A 371 8.91 -1.14 40.79
N VAL A 372 8.29 0.06 40.78
CA VAL A 372 8.78 1.23 41.50
C VAL A 372 8.57 1.07 43.04
N ASP A 373 7.38 0.66 43.47
CA ASP A 373 7.05 0.47 44.89
C ASP A 373 7.93 -0.61 45.55
N ALA A 374 8.30 -1.64 44.76
CA ALA A 374 9.24 -2.67 45.19
C ALA A 374 10.71 -2.25 45.10
N ASN A 375 11.01 -1.01 44.68
CA ASN A 375 12.36 -0.51 44.40
C ASN A 375 13.16 -1.36 43.40
N LEU A 376 12.50 -2.13 42.53
CA LEU A 376 13.17 -2.94 41.51
C LEU A 376 13.72 -2.09 40.36
N VAL A 377 13.01 -1.01 40.04
CA VAL A 377 13.40 -0.03 39.00
C VAL A 377 13.16 1.39 39.47
N SER A 378 13.96 2.31 38.97
CA SER A 378 13.77 3.74 39.29
C SER A 378 12.56 4.32 38.52
N PRO A 379 11.84 5.31 39.12
CA PRO A 379 10.74 6.00 38.42
C PRO A 379 11.15 6.61 37.07
N ILE A 380 12.41 7.05 36.95
CA ILE A 380 12.96 7.67 35.76
C ILE A 380 13.03 6.66 34.60
N VAL A 381 13.42 5.42 34.89
CA VAL A 381 13.44 4.34 33.86
C VAL A 381 12.02 4.01 33.37
N VAL A 382 11.03 4.02 34.27
CA VAL A 382 9.63 3.80 33.88
C VAL A 382 9.13 4.89 32.92
N ILE A 383 9.42 6.17 33.25
CA ILE A 383 9.07 7.32 32.39
C ILE A 383 9.79 7.22 31.03
N LEU A 384 11.08 6.88 31.05
CA LEU A 384 11.90 6.70 29.84
C LEU A 384 11.31 5.66 28.90
N VAL A 385 11.01 4.47 29.42
CA VAL A 385 10.44 3.35 28.65
C VAL A 385 9.05 3.70 28.14
N ALA A 386 8.19 4.30 28.97
CA ALA A 386 6.87 4.75 28.55
C ALA A 386 6.94 5.77 27.40
N PHE A 387 7.83 6.75 27.48
CA PHE A 387 8.03 7.74 26.43
C PHE A 387 8.57 7.10 25.14
N THR A 388 9.51 6.18 25.24
CA THR A 388 10.05 5.41 24.11
C THR A 388 8.96 4.60 23.42
N ALA A 389 8.08 4.00 24.20
CA ALA A 389 6.92 3.27 23.69
C ALA A 389 5.95 4.18 22.95
N LEU A 390 5.61 5.35 23.51
CA LEU A 390 4.76 6.34 22.82
C LEU A 390 5.38 6.80 21.51
N CYS A 391 6.69 7.01 21.47
CA CYS A 391 7.41 7.33 20.23
C CYS A 391 7.29 6.21 19.19
N SER A 392 7.36 4.95 19.59
CA SER A 392 7.19 3.81 18.70
C SER A 392 5.77 3.73 18.12
N PHE A 393 4.74 4.06 18.88
CA PHE A 393 3.35 4.11 18.40
C PHE A 393 3.06 5.27 17.44
N ALA A 394 3.86 6.30 17.44
CA ALA A 394 3.70 7.42 16.51
C ALA A 394 4.14 7.07 15.08
N ILE A 395 4.82 5.96 14.86
CA ILE A 395 5.25 5.48 13.55
C ILE A 395 4.07 4.80 12.85
N PRO A 396 3.65 5.26 11.63
CA PRO A 396 2.45 4.74 10.99
C PRO A 396 2.57 3.28 10.53
N SER A 397 3.74 2.88 10.05
CA SER A 397 4.00 1.51 9.61
C SER A 397 4.48 0.66 10.79
N GLU A 398 3.72 -0.39 11.12
CA GLU A 398 4.06 -1.28 12.23
C GLU A 398 5.33 -2.10 11.96
N GLU A 399 5.52 -2.57 10.72
CA GLU A 399 6.72 -3.30 10.29
C GLU A 399 7.99 -2.44 10.44
N PHE A 400 7.88 -1.16 10.04
CA PHE A 400 8.97 -0.22 10.19
C PHE A 400 9.25 0.13 11.66
N ALA A 401 8.22 0.27 12.48
CA ALA A 401 8.36 0.44 13.93
C ALA A 401 9.01 -0.78 14.59
N PHE A 402 8.69 -2.00 14.12
CA PHE A 402 9.29 -3.24 14.61
C PHE A 402 10.81 -3.27 14.40
N SER A 403 11.28 -2.76 13.27
CA SER A 403 12.71 -2.64 12.98
C SER A 403 13.44 -1.81 14.05
N PHE A 404 12.89 -0.67 14.43
CA PHE A 404 13.48 0.18 15.48
C PHE A 404 13.41 -0.46 16.86
N ARG A 405 12.37 -1.25 17.15
CA ARG A 405 12.26 -1.99 18.42
C ARG A 405 13.39 -3.01 18.59
N ILE A 406 13.73 -3.74 17.53
CA ILE A 406 14.87 -4.68 17.55
C ILE A 406 16.18 -3.91 17.73
N LEU A 407 16.38 -2.87 16.92
CA LEU A 407 17.62 -2.09 16.95
C LEU A 407 17.84 -1.35 18.27
N LYS A 408 16.77 -0.98 18.99
CA LYS A 408 16.81 -0.39 20.31
C LYS A 408 17.64 -1.22 21.31
N PHE A 409 17.45 -2.54 21.33
CA PHE A 409 18.21 -3.43 22.21
C PHE A 409 19.71 -3.43 21.88
N ALA A 410 20.08 -3.40 20.61
CA ALA A 410 21.47 -3.29 20.21
C ALA A 410 22.10 -1.95 20.65
N VAL A 411 21.37 -0.85 20.49
CA VAL A 411 21.81 0.49 20.95
C VAL A 411 21.97 0.52 22.47
N ILE A 412 21.03 -0.05 23.23
CA ILE A 412 21.08 -0.16 24.70
C ILE A 412 22.36 -0.89 25.14
N ILE A 413 22.63 -2.07 24.58
CA ILE A 413 23.79 -2.89 24.95
C ILE A 413 25.10 -2.18 24.61
N MET A 414 25.23 -1.64 23.42
CA MET A 414 26.44 -0.94 23.00
C MET A 414 26.69 0.34 23.83
N SER A 415 25.64 1.06 24.16
CA SER A 415 25.72 2.26 25.03
C SER A 415 26.12 1.90 26.47
N ALA A 416 25.65 0.78 26.99
CA ALA A 416 26.00 0.31 28.31
C ALA A 416 27.45 -0.13 28.43
N TRP A 417 28.07 -0.63 27.35
CA TRP A 417 29.46 -1.08 27.35
C TRP A 417 30.47 0.04 27.07
N LEU A 418 30.18 0.86 26.05
CA LEU A 418 31.13 1.85 25.51
C LEU A 418 30.67 3.30 25.75
N GLY A 419 29.60 3.50 26.54
CA GLY A 419 29.06 4.81 26.81
C GLY A 419 28.62 5.56 25.57
N TYR A 420 28.89 6.86 25.53
CA TYR A 420 28.52 7.72 24.40
C TYR A 420 29.20 7.32 23.09
N PHE A 421 30.40 6.74 23.17
CA PHE A 421 31.10 6.22 21.99
C PHE A 421 30.36 5.02 21.38
N GLY A 422 29.90 4.07 22.22
CA GLY A 422 29.07 2.95 21.79
C GLY A 422 27.74 3.37 21.18
N PHE A 423 27.12 4.40 21.74
CA PHE A 423 25.92 5.03 21.20
C PHE A 423 26.15 5.56 19.78
N LEU A 424 27.21 6.35 19.57
CA LEU A 424 27.55 6.91 18.25
C LEU A 424 27.89 5.83 17.22
N ILE A 425 28.65 4.79 17.62
CA ILE A 425 28.96 3.66 16.72
C ILE A 425 27.67 2.97 16.29
N SER A 426 26.76 2.71 17.21
CA SER A 426 25.49 2.05 16.89
C SER A 426 24.67 2.86 15.88
N LEU A 427 24.57 4.17 16.07
CA LEU A 427 23.91 5.07 15.12
C LEU A 427 24.60 5.04 13.76
N MET A 428 25.93 5.10 13.72
CA MET A 428 26.68 5.06 12.48
C MET A 428 26.46 3.75 11.71
N VAL A 429 26.45 2.61 12.40
CA VAL A 429 26.19 1.29 11.79
C VAL A 429 24.79 1.23 11.21
N ILE A 430 23.77 1.71 11.93
CA ILE A 430 22.39 1.75 11.48
C ILE A 430 22.27 2.66 10.23
N LEU A 431 22.84 3.85 10.25
CA LEU A 431 22.82 4.76 9.12
C LEU A 431 23.54 4.20 7.88
N LEU A 432 24.69 3.56 8.06
CA LEU A 432 25.41 2.90 6.98
C LEU A 432 24.62 1.73 6.38
N HIS A 433 23.92 0.97 7.23
CA HIS A 433 23.04 -0.11 6.77
C HIS A 433 21.90 0.44 5.91
N LEU A 434 21.20 1.46 6.40
CA LEU A 434 20.10 2.12 5.68
C LEU A 434 20.57 2.75 4.36
N ALA A 435 21.75 3.37 4.34
CA ALA A 435 22.31 3.99 3.14
C ALA A 435 22.69 2.96 2.05
N LYS A 436 23.07 1.72 2.46
CA LYS A 436 23.39 0.61 1.55
C LYS A 436 22.18 -0.21 1.12
N LEU A 437 21.04 -0.05 1.78
CA LEU A 437 19.83 -0.78 1.47
C LEU A 437 19.21 -0.24 0.18
N LYS A 438 18.68 -1.15 -0.64
CA LYS A 438 17.98 -0.82 -1.90
C LYS A 438 16.68 -1.60 -1.98
N SER A 439 15.66 -1.01 -2.58
CA SER A 439 14.41 -1.66 -2.95
C SER A 439 14.28 -1.61 -4.48
N CYS A 440 14.26 -2.76 -5.15
CA CYS A 440 14.24 -2.88 -6.62
C CYS A 440 15.19 -1.87 -7.29
N GLY A 441 16.48 -1.89 -6.91
CA GLY A 441 17.52 -1.03 -7.47
C GLY A 441 17.55 0.43 -6.97
N TYR A 442 16.50 0.93 -6.29
CA TYR A 442 16.44 2.30 -5.78
C TYR A 442 17.02 2.41 -4.36
N PRO A 443 17.76 3.51 -4.04
CA PRO A 443 18.26 3.75 -2.70
C PRO A 443 17.13 3.86 -1.68
N TYR A 444 17.21 3.10 -0.59
CA TYR A 444 16.16 3.04 0.43
C TYR A 444 15.99 4.37 1.19
N MET A 445 17.09 5.10 1.44
CA MET A 445 17.09 6.40 2.14
C MET A 445 16.70 7.58 1.25
N MET A 446 16.16 7.37 0.05
CA MET A 446 15.65 8.49 -0.74
C MET A 446 14.57 9.27 0.03
N PRO A 447 14.57 10.63 -0.08
CA PRO A 447 15.43 11.49 -0.90
C PRO A 447 16.75 11.93 -0.24
N PHE A 448 17.05 11.52 0.98
CA PHE A 448 18.26 11.95 1.72
C PHE A 448 19.56 11.43 1.09
N VAL A 449 19.50 10.28 0.41
CA VAL A 449 20.60 9.69 -0.35
C VAL A 449 20.10 9.52 -1.79
N GLY A 450 20.87 10.01 -2.77
CA GLY A 450 20.49 9.91 -4.17
C GLY A 450 19.53 11.02 -4.67
N SER A 451 19.45 12.16 -3.98
CA SER A 451 18.63 13.31 -4.38
C SER A 451 19.00 13.85 -5.78
N GLU A 452 20.21 13.60 -6.24
CA GLU A 452 20.69 13.94 -7.60
C GLU A 452 19.82 13.31 -8.71
N LEU A 453 19.25 12.13 -8.46
CA LEU A 453 18.39 11.43 -9.42
C LEU A 453 17.09 12.20 -9.74
N THR A 454 16.66 13.08 -8.85
CA THR A 454 15.40 13.87 -8.99
C THR A 454 15.62 15.36 -9.01
N GLY A 455 16.89 15.82 -8.90
CA GLY A 455 17.21 17.24 -8.77
C GLY A 455 16.61 17.88 -7.51
N GLY A 456 16.48 17.10 -6.40
CA GLY A 456 15.96 17.58 -5.11
C GLY A 456 14.45 17.77 -5.03
N GLU A 457 13.69 17.42 -6.07
CA GLU A 457 12.22 17.61 -6.07
C GLU A 457 11.51 16.70 -5.07
N ASP A 458 12.01 15.49 -4.80
CA ASP A 458 11.42 14.55 -3.86
C ASP A 458 11.58 14.98 -2.40
N GLU A 459 12.51 15.91 -2.11
CA GLU A 459 12.68 16.50 -0.77
C GLU A 459 11.46 17.34 -0.36
N LYS A 460 10.73 17.90 -1.34
CA LYS A 460 9.53 18.73 -1.11
C LYS A 460 8.35 17.93 -0.51
N ASP A 461 8.43 16.60 -0.56
CA ASP A 461 7.43 15.72 0.04
C ASP A 461 8.09 14.68 0.96
N SER A 462 9.07 15.09 1.76
CA SER A 462 9.69 14.23 2.78
C SER A 462 9.28 14.64 4.21
N ILE A 463 10.15 15.26 4.97
CA ILE A 463 9.88 15.72 6.34
C ILE A 463 8.81 16.81 6.35
N ILE A 464 8.91 17.77 5.44
CA ILE A 464 7.94 18.86 5.28
C ILE A 464 7.15 18.61 3.99
N ARG A 465 5.83 18.57 4.10
CA ARG A 465 4.95 18.51 2.94
C ARG A 465 4.72 19.90 2.37
N PHE A 466 5.18 20.14 1.15
CA PHE A 466 4.86 21.35 0.42
C PHE A 466 3.38 21.34 -0.07
N PRO A 467 2.79 22.53 -0.34
CA PRO A 467 1.46 22.62 -0.92
C PRO A 467 1.36 21.85 -2.23
N LEU A 468 0.20 21.21 -2.50
CA LEU A 468 -0.03 20.40 -3.71
C LEU A 468 0.35 21.13 -5.00
N ARG A 469 0.15 22.45 -5.06
CA ARG A 469 0.51 23.29 -6.23
C ARG A 469 2.03 23.30 -6.52
N ARG A 470 2.87 23.03 -5.50
CA ARG A 470 4.32 22.94 -5.63
C ARG A 470 4.83 21.53 -5.83
N LEU A 471 3.97 20.50 -5.60
CA LEU A 471 4.25 19.09 -5.86
C LEU A 471 3.84 18.72 -7.28
N TRP A 472 4.42 19.38 -8.26
CA TRP A 472 4.05 19.24 -9.67
C TRP A 472 4.77 18.09 -10.38
N ARG A 473 5.84 17.56 -9.79
CA ARG A 473 6.57 16.38 -10.28
C ARG A 473 6.17 15.13 -9.54
N ARG A 474 6.27 13.99 -10.26
CA ARG A 474 6.20 12.66 -9.67
C ARG A 474 7.54 12.29 -9.07
N PRO A 475 7.57 11.37 -8.08
CA PRO A 475 8.81 10.85 -7.50
C PRO A 475 9.69 10.15 -8.54
N VAL A 476 10.91 9.81 -8.14
CA VAL A 476 11.93 9.13 -8.95
C VAL A 476 11.45 7.85 -9.64
N PHE A 477 10.38 7.23 -9.16
CA PHE A 477 9.85 5.97 -9.70
C PHE A 477 9.21 6.11 -11.08
N ALA A 478 8.70 7.31 -11.42
CA ALA A 478 8.07 7.57 -12.71
C ALA A 478 9.08 7.72 -13.84
N ARG A 479 8.64 7.43 -15.08
CA ARG A 479 9.44 7.71 -16.29
C ARG A 479 9.75 9.19 -16.41
N GLU A 480 10.92 9.53 -16.88
CA GLU A 480 11.38 10.91 -17.04
C GLU A 480 10.47 11.74 -17.96
N LYS A 481 9.92 11.12 -19.02
CA LYS A 481 8.99 11.80 -19.95
C LYS A 481 7.64 12.15 -19.33
N GLU A 482 7.22 11.43 -18.29
CA GLU A 482 5.94 11.59 -17.61
C GLU A 482 6.09 12.04 -16.14
N CYS A 483 7.20 12.70 -15.83
CA CYS A 483 7.49 13.15 -14.45
C CYS A 483 6.55 14.29 -13.97
N ARG A 484 5.80 14.95 -14.86
CA ARG A 484 4.88 16.03 -14.46
C ARG A 484 3.51 15.47 -14.04
N LYS A 485 3.13 15.72 -12.79
CA LYS A 485 1.85 15.35 -12.19
C LYS A 485 0.76 16.42 -12.39
N LEU A 486 1.14 17.69 -12.32
CA LEU A 486 0.24 18.83 -12.43
C LEU A 486 0.62 19.65 -13.67
N LYS A 487 -0.40 20.00 -14.48
CA LYS A 487 -0.28 20.99 -15.56
C LYS A 487 -1.17 22.17 -15.17
N GLU A 488 -0.64 23.39 -15.24
CA GLU A 488 -1.48 24.58 -15.13
C GLU A 488 -2.47 24.60 -16.30
N ASN A 489 -3.73 24.75 -15.96
CA ASN A 489 -4.78 24.94 -16.98
C ASN A 489 -4.62 26.38 -17.52
N ARG A 490 -3.86 26.56 -18.59
CA ARG A 490 -3.68 27.85 -19.27
C ARG A 490 -4.88 28.16 -20.17
N THR A 491 -6.08 28.04 -19.64
CA THR A 491 -7.26 28.66 -20.24
C THR A 491 -7.48 30.00 -19.54
N LYS A 492 -6.90 31.02 -20.08
CA LYS A 492 -7.43 32.37 -20.07
C LYS A 492 -8.08 32.64 -21.40
#